data_7b68497849caf5ec42128697c21ca223
#
_entry.id   7b68497849caf5ec42128697c21ca223
#
_cell.length_a   1.000
_cell.length_b   1.000
_cell.length_c   1.000
_cell.angle_alpha   90.00
_cell.angle_beta   90.00
_cell.angle_gamma   90.00
#
_symmetry.space_group_name_H-M   'P 1'
#
loop_
_entity.id
_entity.type
_entity.pdbx_description
1 polymer ?
#
loop_
_entity_poly.entity_id
_entity_poly.type
_entity_poly.pdbx_seq_one_letter_code
_entity_poly.pdbx_strand_id
1 'polypeptide(L)'
;GIQKGKTMNKKHNPFFRILRTTGTTAAAAVVALAIVTNVSPTIANAMTNLPVIGAIAKVVTLRTYEDKTNHFEAKVDIPEIDSAPEAVNRSIEDYANELIAQYEKDLRASQGEGNYSLTSTYKVVTDTDRYLCLRIDTTLVMASGTEYTKVFTIDKTTGDIISLSDLFKNKPEMLTAISDNIKEQMK
;
A
#
# COMPACT_ATOMS: atom_id res chain seq x y z
N GLY A 1 -15.15 -11.21 -58.39
CA GLY A 1 -15.65 -10.43 -57.26
C GLY A 1 -14.67 -10.44 -56.13
N ILE A 2 -13.97 -9.34 -55.93
CA ILE A 2 -12.95 -9.17 -54.90
C ILE A 2 -13.66 -8.62 -53.64
N GLN A 3 -13.71 -9.40 -52.58
CA GLN A 3 -14.19 -8.91 -51.26
C GLN A 3 -13.03 -8.24 -50.53
N LYS A 4 -13.18 -6.93 -50.27
CA LYS A 4 -12.31 -6.13 -49.40
C LYS A 4 -12.50 -6.52 -47.96
N GLY A 5 -11.49 -7.11 -47.34
CA GLY A 5 -11.44 -7.32 -45.89
C GLY A 5 -11.31 -6.00 -45.15
N LYS A 6 -12.22 -5.75 -44.19
CA LYS A 6 -12.14 -4.63 -43.25
C LYS A 6 -11.00 -4.88 -42.24
N THR A 7 -9.96 -4.09 -42.33
CA THR A 7 -8.93 -4.03 -41.28
C THR A 7 -9.50 -3.36 -40.04
N MET A 8 -9.66 -4.13 -38.97
CA MET A 8 -9.95 -3.59 -37.63
C MET A 8 -8.69 -2.91 -37.08
N ASN A 9 -8.81 -1.62 -36.91
CA ASN A 9 -7.78 -0.77 -36.29
C ASN A 9 -7.71 -1.03 -34.80
N LYS A 10 -6.80 -1.90 -34.37
CA LYS A 10 -6.48 -2.08 -32.94
C LYS A 10 -5.79 -0.81 -32.44
N LYS A 11 -6.47 -0.01 -31.64
CA LYS A 11 -5.85 1.05 -30.86
C LYS A 11 -4.82 0.43 -29.91
N HIS A 12 -3.56 0.57 -30.26
CA HIS A 12 -2.45 0.21 -29.36
C HIS A 12 -2.36 1.23 -28.23
N ASN A 13 -2.57 0.76 -27.01
CA ASN A 13 -2.23 1.49 -25.80
C ASN A 13 -0.72 1.78 -25.81
N PRO A 14 -0.27 3.06 -25.68
CA PRO A 14 1.15 3.42 -25.75
C PRO A 14 2.00 2.91 -24.58
N PHE A 15 1.38 2.37 -23.55
CA PHE A 15 2.07 1.84 -22.36
C PHE A 15 2.89 0.56 -22.61
N PHE A 16 2.62 -0.19 -23.67
CA PHE A 16 3.30 -1.47 -23.93
C PHE A 16 4.57 -1.38 -24.79
N ARG A 17 5.08 -0.19 -25.08
CA ARG A 17 6.17 -0.04 -26.05
C ARG A 17 7.57 0.18 -25.48
N ILE A 18 7.74 0.16 -24.18
CA ILE A 18 9.05 0.28 -23.54
C ILE A 18 9.25 -0.93 -22.65
N LEU A 19 9.75 -2.02 -23.17
CA LEU A 19 10.63 -3.00 -22.54
C LEU A 19 10.72 -4.27 -23.39
N ARG A 20 11.48 -4.13 -24.49
CA ARG A 20 12.16 -5.27 -25.08
C ARG A 20 13.63 -4.93 -25.10
N THR A 21 14.34 -5.29 -24.07
CA THR A 21 15.75 -5.75 -24.15
C THR A 21 16.24 -6.20 -22.78
N THR A 22 16.87 -7.36 -22.83
CA THR A 22 17.87 -7.96 -21.95
C THR A 22 17.40 -8.74 -20.71
N GLY A 23 17.44 -10.08 -20.85
CA GLY A 23 18.43 -10.95 -20.22
C GLY A 23 18.09 -11.46 -18.82
N THR A 24 17.54 -12.66 -18.79
CA THR A 24 17.79 -13.77 -17.84
C THR A 24 18.43 -13.46 -16.49
N THR A 25 17.68 -13.65 -15.40
CA THR A 25 18.00 -14.60 -14.33
C THR A 25 16.79 -14.73 -13.39
N ALA A 26 16.26 -15.95 -13.29
CA ALA A 26 15.30 -16.32 -12.27
C ALA A 26 16.02 -16.30 -10.93
N ALA A 27 15.85 -15.24 -10.16
CA ALA A 27 16.08 -15.25 -8.73
C ALA A 27 14.70 -15.14 -8.09
N ALA A 28 14.29 -16.16 -7.37
CA ALA A 28 13.17 -16.10 -6.45
C ALA A 28 13.47 -14.93 -5.48
N ALA A 29 12.97 -13.76 -5.82
CA ALA A 29 13.01 -12.62 -4.93
C ALA A 29 12.01 -12.93 -3.82
N VAL A 30 12.49 -13.39 -2.69
CA VAL A 30 11.80 -13.23 -1.43
C VAL A 30 11.54 -11.73 -1.32
N VAL A 31 10.30 -11.35 -1.54
CA VAL A 31 9.84 -9.97 -1.37
C VAL A 31 9.91 -9.68 0.12
N ALA A 32 11.09 -9.29 0.59
CA ALA A 32 11.15 -8.48 1.78
C ALA A 32 10.54 -7.13 1.36
N LEU A 33 9.24 -6.96 1.54
CA LEU A 33 8.65 -5.64 1.68
C LEU A 33 9.34 -5.04 2.92
N ALA A 34 10.50 -4.45 2.69
CA ALA A 34 11.10 -3.56 3.68
C ALA A 34 10.06 -2.44 3.83
N ILE A 35 9.24 -2.56 4.86
CA ILE A 35 8.41 -1.48 5.33
C ILE A 35 9.40 -0.39 5.70
N VAL A 36 9.69 0.48 4.75
CA VAL A 36 10.44 1.70 5.01
C VAL A 36 9.51 2.55 5.86
N THR A 37 9.65 2.43 7.17
CA THR A 37 9.07 3.34 8.15
C THR A 37 9.85 4.66 8.13
N ASN A 38 10.10 5.20 6.95
CA ASN A 38 10.62 6.54 6.78
C ASN A 38 9.43 7.46 6.55
N VAL A 39 8.80 7.85 7.65
CA VAL A 39 8.05 9.09 7.68
C VAL A 39 9.07 10.20 7.43
N SER A 40 9.09 10.75 6.22
CA SER A 40 9.96 11.86 5.88
C SER A 40 9.76 13.01 6.86
N PRO A 41 10.84 13.59 7.42
CA PRO A 41 10.74 14.73 8.35
C PRO A 41 10.16 16.00 7.73
N THR A 42 9.81 15.98 6.45
CA THR A 42 9.26 17.12 5.70
C THR A 42 7.81 17.45 6.08
N ILE A 43 7.10 16.56 6.80
CA ILE A 43 5.72 16.80 7.22
C ILE A 43 5.63 17.81 8.38
N ALA A 44 6.70 17.99 9.14
CA ALA A 44 6.69 18.84 10.33
C ALA A 44 6.55 20.35 10.05
N ASN A 45 6.78 20.83 8.84
CA ASN A 45 6.81 22.27 8.52
C ASN A 45 5.58 22.83 7.80
N ALA A 46 4.57 21.99 7.46
CA ALA A 46 3.35 22.45 6.80
C ALA A 46 2.20 22.77 7.75
N MET A 47 2.44 22.83 9.05
CA MET A 47 1.41 22.62 10.08
C MET A 47 0.74 23.88 10.65
N THR A 48 0.79 25.04 10.02
CA THR A 48 0.21 26.24 10.64
C THR A 48 -1.27 26.48 10.38
N ASN A 49 -1.94 25.68 9.52
CA ASN A 49 -3.38 25.82 9.26
C ASN A 49 -4.04 24.50 8.80
N LEU A 50 -3.85 23.41 9.57
CA LEU A 50 -4.51 22.16 9.20
C LEU A 50 -5.95 22.13 9.67
N PRO A 51 -6.90 21.68 8.82
CA PRO A 51 -8.24 21.42 9.28
C PRO A 51 -8.23 20.30 10.30
N VAL A 52 -8.85 20.54 11.45
CA VAL A 52 -9.07 19.49 12.46
C VAL A 52 -9.98 18.44 11.83
N ILE A 53 -9.54 17.19 11.83
CA ILE A 53 -10.36 16.06 11.38
C ILE A 53 -11.57 15.99 12.31
N GLY A 54 -12.78 16.00 11.74
CA GLY A 54 -14.01 16.00 12.51
C GLY A 54 -14.11 14.85 13.52
N ALA A 55 -14.97 14.99 14.53
CA ALA A 55 -15.17 13.97 15.57
C ALA A 55 -15.49 12.58 15.00
N ILE A 56 -16.18 12.54 13.85
CA ILE A 56 -16.42 11.31 13.10
C ILE A 56 -15.66 11.43 11.78
N ALA A 57 -14.58 10.67 11.63
CA ALA A 57 -13.83 10.60 10.38
C ALA A 57 -14.47 9.57 9.45
N LYS A 58 -14.92 10.04 8.28
CA LYS A 58 -15.45 9.15 7.26
C LYS A 58 -14.29 8.62 6.41
N VAL A 59 -14.13 7.30 6.39
CA VAL A 59 -13.20 6.62 5.50
C VAL A 59 -13.99 6.00 4.35
N VAL A 60 -13.59 6.33 3.13
CA VAL A 60 -14.23 5.85 1.90
C VAL A 60 -13.18 5.23 0.98
N THR A 61 -13.61 4.37 0.06
CA THR A 61 -12.74 3.90 -1.01
C THR A 61 -12.62 5.00 -2.05
N LEU A 62 -11.43 5.58 -2.20
CA LEU A 62 -11.11 6.56 -3.23
C LEU A 62 -11.19 5.91 -4.62
N ARG A 63 -10.50 4.76 -4.75
CA ARG A 63 -10.47 3.93 -5.95
C ARG A 63 -10.10 2.50 -5.62
N THR A 64 -10.42 1.59 -6.51
CA THR A 64 -9.96 0.20 -6.46
C THR A 64 -9.09 -0.07 -7.70
N TYR A 65 -7.89 -0.58 -7.48
CA TYR A 65 -7.10 -1.17 -8.56
C TYR A 65 -7.51 -2.62 -8.73
N GLU A 66 -7.82 -3.02 -9.96
CA GLU A 66 -8.12 -4.41 -10.31
C GLU A 66 -7.34 -4.80 -11.57
N ASP A 67 -6.68 -5.94 -11.52
CA ASP A 67 -6.06 -6.59 -12.67
C ASP A 67 -6.39 -8.08 -12.66
N LYS A 68 -6.59 -8.62 -13.85
CA LYS A 68 -6.75 -10.06 -14.04
C LYS A 68 -6.14 -10.46 -15.36
N THR A 69 -4.97 -11.06 -15.30
CA THR A 69 -4.20 -11.48 -16.47
C THR A 69 -3.75 -12.92 -16.30
N ASN A 70 -4.35 -13.85 -17.05
CA ASN A 70 -4.07 -15.29 -16.96
C ASN A 70 -4.32 -15.84 -15.55
N HIS A 71 -3.24 -16.23 -14.85
CA HIS A 71 -3.25 -16.74 -13.47
C HIS A 71 -2.79 -15.69 -12.44
N PHE A 72 -2.73 -14.43 -12.87
CA PHE A 72 -2.40 -13.28 -12.03
C PHE A 72 -3.66 -12.48 -11.78
N GLU A 73 -3.94 -12.18 -10.54
CA GLU A 73 -5.05 -11.30 -10.16
C GLU A 73 -4.62 -10.36 -9.04
N ALA A 74 -5.09 -9.13 -9.10
CA ALA A 74 -4.91 -8.16 -8.05
C ALA A 74 -6.21 -7.40 -7.80
N LYS A 75 -6.49 -7.16 -6.51
CA LYS A 75 -7.54 -6.25 -6.07
C LYS A 75 -7.02 -5.45 -4.88
N VAL A 76 -6.84 -4.15 -5.07
CA VAL A 76 -6.34 -3.25 -4.05
C VAL A 76 -7.32 -2.10 -3.86
N ASP A 77 -8.00 -2.09 -2.72
CA ASP A 77 -8.86 -0.98 -2.31
C ASP A 77 -8.00 0.11 -1.68
N ILE A 78 -8.09 1.32 -2.21
CA ILE A 78 -7.32 2.48 -1.78
C ILE A 78 -8.24 3.41 -1.00
N PRO A 79 -8.07 3.50 0.34
CA PRO A 79 -8.91 4.36 1.15
C PRO A 79 -8.48 5.82 1.13
N GLU A 80 -9.45 6.68 1.35
CA GLU A 80 -9.28 8.10 1.64
C GLU A 80 -10.04 8.46 2.92
N ILE A 81 -9.45 9.30 3.74
CA ILE A 81 -10.07 9.83 4.95
C ILE A 81 -10.61 11.22 4.62
N ASP A 82 -11.92 11.36 4.64
CA ASP A 82 -12.59 12.64 4.42
C ASP A 82 -12.12 13.67 5.46
N SER A 83 -11.83 14.88 4.99
CA SER A 83 -11.33 15.99 5.80
C SER A 83 -9.95 15.78 6.46
N ALA A 84 -9.22 14.69 6.14
CA ALA A 84 -7.84 14.56 6.56
C ALA A 84 -6.91 15.46 5.74
N PRO A 85 -5.76 15.88 6.31
CA PRO A 85 -4.73 16.56 5.55
C PRO A 85 -4.31 15.74 4.31
N GLU A 86 -4.04 16.45 3.20
CA GLU A 86 -3.60 15.81 1.96
C GLU A 86 -2.38 14.90 2.16
N ALA A 87 -1.45 15.28 3.03
CA ALA A 87 -0.26 14.49 3.34
C ALA A 87 -0.60 13.12 3.95
N VAL A 88 -1.68 13.01 4.74
CA VAL A 88 -2.15 11.74 5.31
C VAL A 88 -2.70 10.85 4.20
N ASN A 89 -3.63 11.37 3.39
CA ASN A 89 -4.23 10.62 2.30
C ASN A 89 -3.18 10.21 1.25
N ARG A 90 -2.23 11.09 0.96
CA ARG A 90 -1.09 10.76 0.09
C ARG A 90 -0.24 9.61 0.65
N SER A 91 0.05 9.60 1.95
CA SER A 91 0.82 8.50 2.57
C SER A 91 0.09 7.16 2.49
N ILE A 92 -1.24 7.17 2.57
CA ILE A 92 -2.08 5.98 2.41
C ILE A 92 -2.06 5.51 0.95
N GLU A 93 -2.23 6.45 0.02
CA GLU A 93 -2.21 6.17 -1.42
C GLU A 93 -0.84 5.67 -1.89
N ASP A 94 0.25 6.27 -1.41
CA ASP A 94 1.62 5.86 -1.73
C ASP A 94 1.86 4.41 -1.31
N TYR A 95 1.42 4.02 -0.11
CA TYR A 95 1.51 2.63 0.32
C TYR A 95 0.75 1.66 -0.60
N ALA A 96 -0.46 2.02 -1.01
CA ALA A 96 -1.24 1.21 -1.95
C ALA A 96 -0.58 1.15 -3.34
N ASN A 97 -0.01 2.26 -3.81
CA ASN A 97 0.72 2.32 -5.07
C ASN A 97 2.01 1.47 -5.03
N GLU A 98 2.69 1.39 -3.88
CA GLU A 98 3.83 0.48 -3.71
C GLU A 98 3.43 -0.99 -3.87
N LEU A 99 2.28 -1.41 -3.29
CA LEU A 99 1.74 -2.77 -3.47
C LEU A 99 1.45 -3.05 -4.94
N ILE A 100 0.80 -2.12 -5.63
CA ILE A 100 0.47 -2.25 -7.06
C ILE A 100 1.74 -2.32 -7.91
N ALA A 101 2.71 -1.45 -7.66
CA ALA A 101 3.96 -1.43 -8.39
C ALA A 101 4.76 -2.74 -8.21
N GLN A 102 4.74 -3.31 -7.02
CA GLN A 102 5.38 -4.61 -6.76
C GLN A 102 4.66 -5.73 -7.51
N TYR A 103 3.33 -5.79 -7.47
CA TYR A 103 2.54 -6.74 -8.24
C TYR A 103 2.85 -6.66 -9.74
N GLU A 104 2.84 -5.47 -10.32
CA GLU A 104 3.14 -5.27 -11.73
C GLU A 104 4.59 -5.65 -12.09
N LYS A 105 5.53 -5.43 -11.17
CA LYS A 105 6.92 -5.86 -11.33
C LYS A 105 7.03 -7.38 -11.37
N ASP A 106 6.34 -8.06 -10.45
CA ASP A 106 6.36 -9.52 -10.37
C ASP A 106 5.66 -10.16 -11.57
N LEU A 107 4.54 -9.59 -12.02
CA LEU A 107 3.85 -10.00 -13.24
C LEU A 107 4.76 -9.90 -14.48
N ARG A 108 5.52 -8.81 -14.59
CA ARG A 108 6.49 -8.65 -15.69
C ARG A 108 7.66 -9.64 -15.59
N ALA A 109 8.14 -9.89 -14.37
CA ALA A 109 9.27 -10.80 -14.14
C ALA A 109 8.93 -12.26 -14.41
N SER A 110 7.69 -12.68 -14.10
CA SER A 110 7.19 -14.03 -14.32
C SER A 110 6.98 -14.40 -15.79
N GLN A 111 6.96 -13.40 -16.70
CA GLN A 111 6.60 -13.58 -18.10
C GLN A 111 5.22 -14.22 -18.32
N GLY A 112 4.34 -14.14 -17.33
CA GLY A 112 3.00 -14.73 -17.33
C GLY A 112 2.96 -16.19 -16.88
N GLU A 113 4.05 -16.72 -16.35
CA GLU A 113 4.11 -18.06 -15.75
C GLU A 113 3.86 -18.00 -14.23
N GLY A 114 3.23 -19.06 -13.70
CA GLY A 114 2.92 -19.16 -12.28
C GLY A 114 1.53 -18.64 -11.93
N ASN A 115 1.24 -18.61 -10.62
CA ASN A 115 0.02 -18.08 -10.06
C ASN A 115 0.38 -16.99 -9.06
N TYR A 116 -0.36 -15.89 -9.07
CA TYR A 116 -0.15 -14.77 -8.16
C TYR A 116 -1.50 -14.10 -7.86
N SER A 117 -1.81 -13.94 -6.59
CA SER A 117 -2.99 -13.19 -6.16
C SER A 117 -2.58 -12.16 -5.11
N LEU A 118 -2.96 -10.91 -5.33
CA LEU A 118 -2.80 -9.80 -4.39
C LEU A 118 -4.18 -9.25 -4.03
N THR A 119 -4.51 -9.31 -2.75
CA THR A 119 -5.73 -8.68 -2.24
C THR A 119 -5.37 -7.74 -1.12
N SER A 120 -5.82 -6.49 -1.20
CA SER A 120 -5.65 -5.49 -0.14
C SER A 120 -6.97 -4.83 0.16
N THR A 121 -7.35 -4.87 1.44
CA THR A 121 -8.60 -4.29 1.97
C THR A 121 -8.28 -3.44 3.19
N TYR A 122 -9.22 -2.60 3.61
CA TYR A 122 -9.01 -1.75 4.76
C TYR A 122 -10.20 -1.77 5.73
N LYS A 123 -9.92 -1.38 6.97
CA LYS A 123 -10.95 -1.13 7.97
C LYS A 123 -10.51 -0.09 8.99
N VAL A 124 -11.46 0.64 9.53
CA VAL A 124 -11.26 1.47 10.72
C VAL A 124 -11.31 0.56 11.94
N VAL A 125 -10.22 0.51 12.70
CA VAL A 125 -10.11 -0.32 13.92
C VAL A 125 -10.30 0.49 15.18
N THR A 126 -10.06 1.80 15.11
CA THR A 126 -10.30 2.73 16.23
C THR A 126 -10.74 4.07 15.64
N ASP A 127 -11.79 4.62 16.20
CA ASP A 127 -12.25 5.99 15.92
C ASP A 127 -12.74 6.61 17.24
N THR A 128 -11.90 7.45 17.82
CA THR A 128 -12.17 8.22 19.03
C THR A 128 -12.16 9.71 18.71
N ASP A 129 -12.46 10.55 19.68
CA ASP A 129 -12.38 12.02 19.52
C ASP A 129 -10.97 12.48 19.13
N ARG A 130 -9.93 11.74 19.54
CA ARG A 130 -8.54 12.10 19.31
C ARG A 130 -7.84 11.28 18.26
N TYR A 131 -8.10 9.98 18.19
CA TYR A 131 -7.33 9.07 17.32
C TYR A 131 -8.23 8.33 16.34
N LEU A 132 -7.77 8.27 15.10
CA LEU A 132 -8.28 7.37 14.08
C LEU A 132 -7.19 6.36 13.73
N CYS A 133 -7.52 5.05 13.80
CA CYS A 133 -6.62 4.00 13.33
C CYS A 133 -7.24 3.31 12.12
N LEU A 134 -6.62 3.50 10.98
CA LEU A 134 -6.92 2.80 9.72
C LEU A 134 -5.96 1.62 9.56
N ARG A 135 -6.51 0.44 9.41
CA ARG A 135 -5.75 -0.79 9.16
C ARG A 135 -5.96 -1.24 7.72
N ILE A 136 -4.89 -1.54 7.04
CA ILE A 136 -4.88 -2.14 5.70
C ILE A 136 -4.33 -3.56 5.84
N ASP A 137 -5.14 -4.54 5.46
CA ASP A 137 -4.78 -5.95 5.44
C ASP A 137 -4.50 -6.38 4.00
N THR A 138 -3.33 -6.92 3.75
CA THR A 138 -2.88 -7.35 2.43
C THR A 138 -2.56 -8.84 2.47
N THR A 139 -3.16 -9.61 1.58
CA THR A 139 -2.88 -11.01 1.37
C THR A 139 -2.20 -11.20 0.02
N LEU A 140 -1.06 -11.85 0.04
CA LEU A 140 -0.29 -12.23 -1.14
C LEU A 140 -0.22 -13.74 -1.22
N VAL A 141 -0.68 -14.31 -2.32
CA VAL A 141 -0.64 -15.76 -2.57
C VAL A 141 0.18 -16.02 -3.84
N MET A 142 1.21 -16.82 -3.68
CA MET A 142 2.02 -17.38 -4.77
C MET A 142 2.04 -18.90 -4.63
N ALA A 143 3.19 -19.50 -4.32
CA ALA A 143 3.28 -20.90 -3.91
C ALA A 143 2.80 -21.09 -2.47
N SER A 144 2.89 -20.05 -1.64
CA SER A 144 2.37 -19.97 -0.27
C SER A 144 1.68 -18.62 -0.05
N GLY A 145 0.79 -18.58 0.94
CA GLY A 145 0.14 -17.34 1.35
C GLY A 145 0.98 -16.55 2.35
N THR A 146 1.02 -15.23 2.21
CA THR A 146 1.62 -14.31 3.17
C THR A 146 0.65 -13.17 3.44
N GLU A 147 0.51 -12.81 4.71
CA GLU A 147 -0.34 -11.70 5.13
C GLU A 147 0.51 -10.56 5.70
N TYR A 148 0.15 -9.35 5.34
CA TYR A 148 0.76 -8.12 5.82
C TYR A 148 -0.32 -7.20 6.38
N THR A 149 0.00 -6.53 7.47
CA THR A 149 -0.88 -5.50 8.04
C THR A 149 -0.13 -4.19 8.16
N LYS A 150 -0.70 -3.14 7.61
CA LYS A 150 -0.26 -1.76 7.80
C LYS A 150 -1.30 -1.00 8.62
N VAL A 151 -0.86 -0.29 9.65
CA VAL A 151 -1.73 0.56 10.46
C VAL A 151 -1.27 2.01 10.32
N PHE A 152 -2.20 2.89 9.99
CA PHE A 152 -2.04 4.33 10.04
C PHE A 152 -2.79 4.83 11.28
N THR A 153 -2.06 5.37 12.25
CA THR A 153 -2.65 6.02 13.41
C THR A 153 -2.56 7.53 13.21
N ILE A 154 -3.70 8.19 13.21
CA ILE A 154 -3.80 9.63 12.95
C ILE A 154 -4.28 10.32 14.23
N ASP A 155 -3.58 11.37 14.68
CA ASP A 155 -4.08 12.29 15.69
C ASP A 155 -5.02 13.29 15.01
N LYS A 156 -6.31 13.20 15.32
CA LYS A 156 -7.34 14.05 14.73
C LYS A 156 -7.19 15.53 15.10
N THR A 157 -6.50 15.80 16.21
CA THR A 157 -6.29 17.17 16.69
C THR A 157 -5.22 17.89 15.87
N THR A 158 -4.14 17.17 15.51
CA THR A 158 -3.03 17.74 14.75
C THR A 158 -3.06 17.38 13.28
N GLY A 159 -3.77 16.31 12.91
CA GLY A 159 -3.77 15.77 11.56
C GLY A 159 -2.52 14.98 11.22
N ASP A 160 -1.70 14.61 12.23
CA ASP A 160 -0.46 13.88 12.00
C ASP A 160 -0.66 12.38 11.99
N ILE A 161 0.16 11.69 11.19
CA ILE A 161 0.35 10.24 11.33
C ILE A 161 1.34 10.01 12.48
N ILE A 162 0.90 9.27 13.49
CA ILE A 162 1.73 8.92 14.64
C ILE A 162 2.43 7.60 14.37
N SER A 163 3.76 7.62 14.39
CA SER A 163 4.58 6.41 14.35
C SER A 163 4.78 5.82 15.75
N LEU A 164 5.14 4.53 15.81
CA LEU A 164 5.51 3.89 17.07
C LEU A 164 6.67 4.62 17.76
N SER A 165 7.64 5.11 17.00
CA SER A 165 8.75 5.90 17.51
C SER A 165 8.30 7.24 18.10
N ASP A 166 7.26 7.86 17.55
CA ASP A 166 6.71 9.12 18.07
C ASP A 166 6.09 8.96 19.46
N LEU A 167 5.46 7.81 19.70
CA LEU A 167 4.89 7.49 21.01
C LEU A 167 5.95 7.39 22.10
N PHE A 168 7.19 7.04 21.73
CA PHE A 168 8.27 6.78 22.67
C PHE A 168 9.48 7.73 22.53
N LYS A 169 9.31 8.89 21.86
CA LYS A 169 10.38 9.89 21.67
C LYS A 169 11.17 10.21 22.93
N ASN A 170 10.49 10.25 24.07
CA ASN A 170 11.08 10.57 25.38
C ASN A 170 11.43 9.34 26.22
N LYS A 171 11.23 8.13 25.69
CA LYS A 171 11.45 6.86 26.41
C LYS A 171 11.91 5.77 25.44
N PRO A 172 13.11 5.90 24.86
CA PRO A 172 13.62 4.92 23.88
C PRO A 172 13.76 3.50 24.47
N GLU A 173 13.94 3.39 25.78
CA GLU A 173 13.97 2.12 26.49
C GLU A 173 12.67 1.30 26.35
N MET A 174 11.54 1.96 26.10
CA MET A 174 10.25 1.28 25.92
C MET A 174 10.23 0.44 24.65
N LEU A 175 10.87 0.90 23.57
CA LEU A 175 10.98 0.14 22.31
C LEU A 175 11.79 -1.15 22.51
N THR A 176 12.87 -1.07 23.30
CA THR A 176 13.69 -2.23 23.66
C THR A 176 12.86 -3.21 24.48
N ALA A 177 12.15 -2.72 25.51
CA ALA A 177 11.31 -3.56 26.36
C ALA A 177 10.19 -4.28 25.55
N ILE A 178 9.54 -3.59 24.61
CA ILE A 178 8.55 -4.19 23.72
C ILE A 178 9.20 -5.27 22.85
N SER A 179 10.35 -4.97 22.24
CA SER A 179 11.08 -5.91 21.37
C SER A 179 11.48 -7.17 22.13
N ASP A 180 11.99 -7.03 23.37
CA ASP A 180 12.41 -8.16 24.19
C ASP A 180 11.22 -9.00 24.65
N ASN A 181 10.11 -8.36 25.02
CA ASN A 181 8.87 -9.07 25.35
C ASN A 181 8.35 -9.89 24.17
N ILE A 182 8.33 -9.31 22.95
CA ILE A 182 7.92 -10.05 21.75
C ILE A 182 8.84 -11.23 21.49
N LYS A 183 10.15 -11.06 21.57
CA LYS A 183 11.13 -12.16 21.40
C LYS A 183 10.95 -13.27 22.45
N GLU A 184 10.57 -12.91 23.67
CA GLU A 184 10.31 -13.90 24.72
C GLU A 184 9.03 -14.71 24.45
N GLN A 185 7.99 -14.07 23.93
CA GLN A 185 6.75 -14.76 23.54
C GLN A 185 6.89 -15.66 22.30
N MET A 186 7.92 -15.45 21.50
CA MET A 186 8.20 -16.24 20.28
C MET A 186 9.08 -17.46 20.53
N LYS A 187 9.53 -17.72 21.76
CA LYS A 187 10.29 -18.91 22.15
C LYS A 187 9.37 -20.08 22.51
#